data_d87349e092a396766423d7a15f40dfd6
#
_entry.id   d87349e092a396766423d7a15f40dfd6
#
_cell.length_a   1.000
_cell.length_b   1.000
_cell.length_c   1.000
_cell.angle_alpha   90.00
_cell.angle_beta   90.00
_cell.angle_gamma   90.00
#
_symmetry.space_group_name_H-M   'P 1'
#
loop_
_entity.id
_entity.type
_entity.pdbx_description
1 polymer ?
#
loop_
_entity_poly.entity_id
_entity_poly.type
_entity_poly.pdbx_seq_one_letter_code
_entity_poly.pdbx_strand_id
1 'polypeptide(L)'
;FNEATAIDVVTALDFDLEDLTEIIQRKVGTIPDGIYGSITGRAILQRIGMPAIEDKEETINGDTYTEVYRQTPNYTSGTTIRPTGVVLHHSCGSYNGSVSWILQKRSRVSYHAIIDTDGSRTVFAPDNKRCWHAGRSKFNGRSNCNSFLLGLSFSGDTNNRELTDAEVGSAVEWLLPRFKKWDWPTDLSTITTHSQVSPGRKNDVDARAYNRVITELR
;
A
#
# COMPACT_ATOMS: atom_id res chain seq x y z
N PHE A 1 8.37 11.54 24.03
CA PHE A 1 6.94 11.58 23.68
C PHE A 1 6.49 10.13 23.46
N ASN A 2 5.65 9.61 24.33
CA ASN A 2 5.02 8.32 24.11
C ASN A 2 3.65 8.51 23.43
N GLU A 3 3.10 7.45 22.92
CA GLU A 3 1.81 7.45 22.20
C GLU A 3 0.67 8.05 23.04
N ALA A 4 0.65 7.82 24.34
CA ALA A 4 -0.31 8.37 25.28
C ALA A 4 -0.27 9.91 25.35
N THR A 5 0.94 10.52 25.36
CA THR A 5 1.10 11.98 25.42
C THR A 5 0.62 12.67 24.13
N ALA A 6 0.78 12.01 22.97
CA ALA A 6 0.27 12.52 21.71
C ALA A 6 -1.28 12.46 21.66
N ILE A 7 -1.87 11.39 22.16
CA ILE A 7 -3.32 11.19 22.25
C ILE A 7 -3.95 12.26 23.16
N ASP A 8 -3.33 12.57 24.31
CA ASP A 8 -3.85 13.59 25.24
C ASP A 8 -3.87 15.00 24.62
N VAL A 9 -2.85 15.36 23.83
CA VAL A 9 -2.79 16.65 23.14
C VAL A 9 -3.83 16.73 22.03
N VAL A 10 -4.03 15.67 21.29
CA VAL A 10 -5.01 15.60 20.17
C VAL A 10 -6.44 15.70 20.70
N THR A 11 -6.76 14.98 21.79
CA THR A 11 -8.09 15.04 22.42
C THR A 11 -8.41 16.44 22.96
N ALA A 12 -7.40 17.15 23.46
CA ALA A 12 -7.56 18.51 23.97
C ALA A 12 -7.78 19.57 22.87
N LEU A 13 -7.43 19.27 21.63
CA LEU A 13 -7.51 20.18 20.49
C LEU A 13 -8.67 19.88 19.51
N ASP A 14 -9.48 18.88 19.82
CA ASP A 14 -10.61 18.43 18.98
C ASP A 14 -10.22 18.05 17.54
N PHE A 15 -8.98 17.56 17.34
CA PHE A 15 -8.50 17.03 16.08
C PHE A 15 -8.66 15.51 16.03
N ASP A 16 -9.02 14.99 14.84
CA ASP A 16 -8.91 13.57 14.56
C ASP A 16 -7.42 13.15 14.55
N LEU A 17 -7.09 12.06 15.23
CA LEU A 17 -5.72 11.55 15.29
C LEU A 17 -5.16 11.22 13.89
N GLU A 18 -6.03 10.79 12.98
CA GLU A 18 -5.69 10.48 11.59
C GLU A 18 -5.32 11.74 10.81
N ASP A 19 -6.10 12.82 10.96
CA ASP A 19 -5.82 14.12 10.34
C ASP A 19 -4.50 14.71 10.84
N LEU A 20 -4.22 14.58 12.14
CA LEU A 20 -2.94 15.03 12.69
C LEU A 20 -1.76 14.21 12.16
N THR A 21 -1.92 12.91 12.01
CA THR A 21 -0.90 12.03 11.43
C THR A 21 -0.59 12.43 9.99
N GLU A 22 -1.60 12.70 9.17
CA GLU A 22 -1.39 13.20 7.80
C GLU A 22 -0.68 14.55 7.76
N ILE A 23 -1.04 15.48 8.64
CA ILE A 23 -0.38 16.80 8.75
C ILE A 23 1.10 16.64 9.10
N ILE A 24 1.41 15.77 10.06
CA ILE A 24 2.79 15.48 10.45
C ILE A 24 3.54 14.85 9.28
N GLN A 25 2.96 13.86 8.63
CA GLN A 25 3.56 13.17 7.48
C GLN A 25 3.89 14.14 6.34
N ARG A 26 2.99 15.07 6.01
CA ARG A 26 3.26 16.15 5.02
C ARG A 26 4.43 17.03 5.43
N LYS A 27 4.53 17.37 6.72
CA LYS A 27 5.62 18.24 7.23
C LYS A 27 6.98 17.56 7.25
N VAL A 28 7.03 16.26 7.48
CA VAL A 28 8.29 15.49 7.51
C VAL A 28 8.64 14.84 6.17
N GLY A 29 7.77 14.98 5.15
CA GLY A 29 8.01 14.49 3.79
C GLY A 29 7.74 13.01 3.60
N THR A 30 6.87 12.41 4.42
CA THR A 30 6.39 11.05 4.25
C THR A 30 5.01 11.01 3.58
N ILE A 31 4.49 9.79 3.35
CA ILE A 31 3.18 9.59 2.70
C ILE A 31 2.08 10.10 3.62
N PRO A 32 1.23 11.05 3.20
CA PRO A 32 0.13 11.55 4.01
C PRO A 32 -1.08 10.61 3.92
N ASP A 33 -0.97 9.42 4.49
CA ASP A 33 -1.99 8.36 4.46
C ASP A 33 -2.72 8.17 5.80
N GLY A 34 -2.37 8.97 6.82
CA GLY A 34 -2.93 8.87 8.16
C GLY A 34 -2.47 7.62 8.93
N ILE A 35 -1.49 6.87 8.42
CA ILE A 35 -0.94 5.68 9.07
C ILE A 35 0.38 6.05 9.76
N TYR A 36 0.37 6.07 11.08
CA TYR A 36 1.61 6.25 11.85
C TYR A 36 2.39 4.94 11.89
N GLY A 37 3.53 4.92 11.21
CA GLY A 37 4.41 3.76 11.15
C GLY A 37 5.88 4.14 11.34
N SER A 38 6.78 3.16 11.22
CA SER A 38 8.22 3.32 11.41
C SER A 38 8.83 4.40 10.49
N ILE A 39 8.31 4.55 9.27
CA ILE A 39 8.77 5.58 8.31
C ILE A 39 8.43 6.98 8.82
N THR A 40 7.19 7.21 9.25
CA THR A 40 6.75 8.48 9.82
C THR A 40 7.55 8.79 11.08
N GLY A 41 7.71 7.82 11.97
CA GLY A 41 8.50 7.96 13.20
C GLY A 41 9.96 8.32 12.93
N ARG A 42 10.65 7.64 12.01
CA ARG A 42 12.04 7.97 11.64
C ARG A 42 12.16 9.37 11.03
N ALA A 43 11.25 9.74 10.13
CA ALA A 43 11.26 11.06 9.51
C ALA A 43 11.05 12.20 10.53
N ILE A 44 10.23 11.98 11.56
CA ILE A 44 10.07 12.91 12.68
C ILE A 44 11.38 13.06 13.45
N LEU A 45 11.99 11.94 13.86
CA LEU A 45 13.26 11.96 14.61
C LEU A 45 14.36 12.69 13.82
N GLN A 46 14.51 12.41 12.54
CA GLN A 46 15.45 13.08 11.66
C GLN A 46 15.19 14.61 11.59
N ARG A 47 13.91 14.99 11.50
CA ARG A 47 13.53 16.41 11.39
C ARG A 47 13.82 17.23 12.63
N ILE A 48 13.72 16.62 13.82
CA ILE A 48 14.00 17.27 15.11
C ILE A 48 15.46 17.12 15.55
N GLY A 49 16.33 16.55 14.71
CA GLY A 49 17.75 16.41 14.98
C GLY A 49 18.07 15.37 16.07
N MET A 50 17.14 14.49 16.40
CA MET A 50 17.41 13.34 17.28
C MET A 50 18.09 12.23 16.48
N PRO A 51 19.09 11.53 17.06
CA PRO A 51 19.62 10.34 16.44
C PRO A 51 18.48 9.37 16.19
N ALA A 52 18.48 8.71 15.02
CA ALA A 52 17.60 7.58 14.80
C ALA A 52 17.78 6.65 15.99
N ILE A 53 16.68 6.26 16.64
CA ILE A 53 16.74 5.16 17.61
C ILE A 53 17.31 4.01 16.80
N GLU A 54 18.52 3.56 17.15
CA GLU A 54 18.98 2.25 16.70
C GLU A 54 17.94 1.29 17.23
N ASP A 55 17.09 0.82 16.32
CA ASP A 55 16.11 -0.20 16.61
C ASP A 55 16.89 -1.38 17.19
N LYS A 56 16.91 -1.52 18.51
CA LYS A 56 17.00 -2.86 19.06
C LYS A 56 15.71 -3.49 18.61
N GLU A 57 15.82 -4.21 17.48
CA GLU A 57 14.78 -5.03 16.93
C GLU A 57 14.13 -5.86 18.03
N GLU A 58 13.02 -5.39 18.59
CA GLU A 58 11.98 -6.32 18.98
C GLU A 58 11.32 -6.73 17.68
N THR A 59 11.94 -7.72 17.04
CA THR A 59 11.36 -8.46 15.93
C THR A 59 10.07 -9.10 16.40
N ILE A 60 8.98 -8.39 16.22
CA ILE A 60 7.72 -9.06 15.94
C ILE A 60 7.87 -9.50 14.47
N ASN A 61 8.36 -10.72 14.25
CA ASN A 61 8.51 -11.39 12.96
C ASN A 61 8.21 -10.49 11.74
N GLY A 62 9.19 -9.70 11.27
CA GLY A 62 9.02 -8.93 10.07
C GLY A 62 10.19 -7.98 9.86
N ASP A 63 11.01 -8.29 8.85
CA ASP A 63 11.98 -7.34 8.32
C ASP A 63 11.21 -6.08 7.91
N THR A 64 11.66 -4.90 8.36
CA THR A 64 11.07 -3.62 7.92
C THR A 64 11.57 -3.33 6.51
N TYR A 65 10.67 -3.45 5.54
CA TYR A 65 11.01 -3.25 4.13
C TYR A 65 11.15 -1.77 3.79
N THR A 66 12.11 -1.45 2.92
CA THR A 66 12.30 -0.09 2.42
C THR A 66 11.07 0.37 1.63
N GLU A 67 10.51 1.52 2.02
CA GLU A 67 9.41 2.15 1.31
C GLU A 67 9.80 3.55 0.82
N VAL A 68 9.48 3.84 -0.45
CA VAL A 68 9.72 5.15 -1.07
C VAL A 68 8.41 5.67 -1.66
N TYR A 69 8.07 6.94 -1.37
CA TYR A 69 6.93 7.60 -1.99
C TYR A 69 7.35 8.33 -3.26
N ARG A 70 6.65 8.04 -4.37
CA ARG A 70 6.81 8.74 -5.66
C ARG A 70 5.44 8.97 -6.28
N GLN A 71 4.89 10.16 -6.13
CA GLN A 71 3.54 10.46 -6.61
C GLN A 71 3.40 10.28 -8.12
N THR A 72 2.50 9.40 -8.53
CA THR A 72 2.12 9.24 -9.94
C THR A 72 1.18 10.37 -10.38
N PRO A 73 1.24 10.83 -11.65
CA PRO A 73 0.22 11.73 -12.22
C PRO A 73 -1.07 10.98 -12.65
N ASN A 74 -1.09 9.64 -12.58
CA ASN A 74 -2.11 8.77 -13.17
C ASN A 74 -3.17 8.34 -12.14
N TYR A 75 -3.89 9.29 -11.56
CA TYR A 75 -5.06 9.05 -10.73
C TYR A 75 -6.17 10.05 -11.06
N THR A 76 -7.40 9.76 -10.64
CA THR A 76 -8.53 10.66 -10.91
C THR A 76 -8.48 11.83 -9.94
N SER A 77 -8.18 13.03 -10.46
CA SER A 77 -8.18 14.27 -9.69
C SER A 77 -9.58 14.62 -9.18
N GLY A 78 -9.67 15.23 -8.01
CA GLY A 78 -10.95 15.68 -7.42
C GLY A 78 -11.86 14.55 -6.91
N THR A 79 -11.40 13.27 -7.01
CA THR A 79 -12.16 12.13 -6.52
C THR A 79 -11.42 11.45 -5.39
N THR A 80 -12.09 11.24 -4.28
CA THR A 80 -11.63 10.37 -3.18
C THR A 80 -12.39 9.05 -3.19
N ILE A 81 -11.75 8.00 -2.70
CA ILE A 81 -12.35 6.70 -2.47
C ILE A 81 -12.23 6.31 -1.00
N ARG A 82 -13.17 5.50 -0.50
CA ARG A 82 -13.01 4.73 0.72
C ARG A 82 -12.69 3.30 0.29
N PRO A 83 -11.47 2.82 0.47
CA PRO A 83 -11.09 1.46 0.08
C PRO A 83 -11.86 0.40 0.89
N THR A 84 -12.39 -0.60 0.19
CA THR A 84 -13.06 -1.76 0.80
C THR A 84 -12.31 -3.06 0.56
N GLY A 85 -11.08 -3.00 0.12
CA GLY A 85 -10.23 -4.15 -0.15
C GLY A 85 -9.11 -3.82 -1.14
N VAL A 86 -8.44 -4.85 -1.65
CA VAL A 86 -7.29 -4.73 -2.54
C VAL A 86 -7.36 -5.70 -3.70
N VAL A 87 -6.87 -5.28 -4.85
CA VAL A 87 -6.59 -6.13 -6.02
C VAL A 87 -5.09 -6.36 -6.10
N LEU A 88 -4.67 -7.62 -6.10
CA LEU A 88 -3.30 -8.01 -6.34
C LEU A 88 -3.01 -8.06 -7.85
N HIS A 89 -1.86 -7.51 -8.25
CA HIS A 89 -1.39 -7.41 -9.62
C HIS A 89 0.05 -7.88 -9.76
N HIS A 90 0.49 -8.09 -10.99
CA HIS A 90 1.90 -8.04 -11.34
C HIS A 90 2.14 -7.06 -12.50
N SER A 91 3.35 -6.54 -12.62
CA SER A 91 3.66 -5.51 -13.63
C SER A 91 4.17 -6.06 -14.96
N CYS A 92 4.52 -7.33 -15.03
CA CYS A 92 5.23 -8.00 -16.15
C CYS A 92 6.59 -7.38 -16.50
N GLY A 93 7.01 -6.29 -15.89
CA GLY A 93 8.28 -5.59 -16.11
C GLY A 93 9.20 -5.64 -14.91
N SER A 94 10.46 -5.25 -15.08
CA SER A 94 11.35 -5.03 -13.95
C SER A 94 10.80 -3.93 -13.03
N TYR A 95 11.16 -3.97 -11.75
CA TYR A 95 10.72 -2.97 -10.77
C TYR A 95 11.00 -1.54 -11.24
N ASN A 96 12.26 -1.22 -11.56
CA ASN A 96 12.64 0.12 -11.99
C ASN A 96 11.94 0.56 -13.28
N GLY A 97 11.76 -0.36 -14.24
CA GLY A 97 11.02 -0.12 -15.47
C GLY A 97 9.56 0.20 -15.21
N SER A 98 8.92 -0.58 -14.33
CA SER A 98 7.53 -0.40 -13.93
C SER A 98 7.32 0.91 -13.15
N VAL A 99 8.20 1.22 -12.20
CA VAL A 99 8.18 2.50 -11.47
C VAL A 99 8.31 3.67 -12.44
N SER A 100 9.32 3.63 -13.33
CA SER A 100 9.53 4.67 -14.33
C SER A 100 8.31 4.85 -15.24
N TRP A 101 7.67 3.76 -15.66
CA TRP A 101 6.48 3.80 -16.52
C TRP A 101 5.27 4.41 -15.79
N ILE A 102 5.00 4.01 -14.56
CA ILE A 102 3.88 4.50 -13.75
C ILE A 102 3.98 6.01 -13.49
N LEU A 103 5.19 6.54 -13.36
CA LEU A 103 5.44 7.97 -13.15
C LEU A 103 5.25 8.83 -14.41
N GLN A 104 5.09 8.22 -15.59
CA GLN A 104 4.84 8.95 -16.82
C GLN A 104 3.34 9.13 -17.06
N LYS A 105 2.88 10.36 -17.29
CA LYS A 105 1.47 10.67 -17.58
C LYS A 105 0.91 9.86 -18.77
N ARG A 106 1.75 9.57 -19.74
CA ARG A 106 1.36 8.81 -20.94
C ARG A 106 1.06 7.34 -20.67
N SER A 107 1.51 6.77 -19.56
CA SER A 107 1.28 5.35 -19.22
C SER A 107 -0.20 5.06 -18.98
N ARG A 108 -0.95 6.03 -18.45
CA ARG A 108 -2.38 5.93 -18.11
C ARG A 108 -2.71 4.72 -17.23
N VAL A 109 -1.74 4.26 -16.44
CA VAL A 109 -1.89 3.19 -15.44
C VAL A 109 -1.24 3.63 -14.13
N SER A 110 -1.74 3.11 -13.03
CA SER A 110 -1.14 3.31 -11.71
C SER A 110 -1.61 2.24 -10.74
N TYR A 111 -0.77 1.94 -9.77
CA TYR A 111 -1.11 1.20 -8.56
C TYR A 111 -1.02 2.12 -7.35
N HIS A 112 -1.48 1.68 -6.18
CA HIS A 112 -1.17 2.39 -4.93
C HIS A 112 0.26 2.08 -4.50
N ALA A 113 0.70 0.82 -4.68
CA ALA A 113 2.09 0.43 -4.44
C ALA A 113 2.55 -0.66 -5.42
N ILE A 114 3.87 -0.75 -5.60
CA ILE A 114 4.56 -1.86 -6.26
C ILE A 114 5.68 -2.37 -5.35
N ILE A 115 5.84 -3.69 -5.26
CA ILE A 115 6.85 -4.37 -4.45
C ILE A 115 7.86 -5.05 -5.38
N ASP A 116 9.16 -4.91 -5.05
CA ASP A 116 10.24 -5.62 -5.73
C ASP A 116 10.53 -6.98 -5.07
N THR A 117 11.35 -7.79 -5.73
CA THR A 117 11.73 -9.14 -5.29
C THR A 117 12.49 -9.18 -3.97
N ASP A 118 13.12 -8.08 -3.56
CA ASP A 118 13.77 -7.91 -2.26
C ASP A 118 12.84 -7.37 -1.16
N GLY A 119 11.55 -7.16 -1.49
CA GLY A 119 10.55 -6.60 -0.59
C GLY A 119 10.55 -5.07 -0.54
N SER A 120 11.51 -4.38 -1.13
CA SER A 120 11.45 -2.92 -1.24
C SER A 120 10.22 -2.50 -2.06
N ARG A 121 9.61 -1.36 -1.72
CA ARG A 121 8.38 -0.92 -2.37
C ARG A 121 8.35 0.57 -2.68
N THR A 122 7.70 0.91 -3.80
CA THR A 122 7.33 2.28 -4.14
C THR A 122 5.83 2.45 -3.98
N VAL A 123 5.42 3.45 -3.18
CA VAL A 123 4.04 3.90 -3.06
C VAL A 123 3.82 5.09 -3.97
N PHE A 124 2.75 5.08 -4.77
CA PHE A 124 2.50 6.08 -5.81
C PHE A 124 1.37 7.05 -5.47
N ALA A 125 0.47 6.67 -4.58
CA ALA A 125 -0.66 7.49 -4.19
C ALA A 125 -1.16 7.11 -2.79
N PRO A 126 -1.71 8.07 -2.02
CA PRO A 126 -2.46 7.75 -0.81
C PRO A 126 -3.64 6.83 -1.08
N ASP A 127 -4.05 6.06 -0.07
CA ASP A 127 -5.14 5.07 -0.18
C ASP A 127 -6.47 5.67 -0.67
N ASN A 128 -6.75 6.92 -0.31
CA ASN A 128 -7.98 7.60 -0.72
C ASN A 128 -7.98 8.12 -2.16
N LYS A 129 -6.93 7.90 -2.94
CA LYS A 129 -6.89 8.27 -4.36
C LYS A 129 -7.37 7.14 -5.24
N ARG A 130 -8.13 7.50 -6.28
CA ARG A 130 -8.59 6.55 -7.28
C ARG A 130 -7.50 6.32 -8.31
N CYS A 131 -6.67 5.30 -8.11
CA CYS A 131 -5.67 4.83 -9.06
C CYS A 131 -6.31 4.08 -10.25
N TRP A 132 -5.55 3.92 -11.35
CA TRP A 132 -6.03 3.31 -12.59
C TRP A 132 -5.36 1.94 -12.80
N HIS A 133 -5.78 0.92 -12.01
CA HIS A 133 -5.15 -0.41 -12.00
C HIS A 133 -6.03 -1.53 -12.56
N ALA A 134 -7.34 -1.49 -12.36
CA ALA A 134 -8.21 -2.62 -12.67
C ALA A 134 -8.96 -2.50 -14.01
N GLY A 135 -9.09 -1.28 -14.57
CA GLY A 135 -9.83 -1.04 -15.82
C GLY A 135 -11.29 -1.51 -15.73
N ARG A 136 -11.79 -2.14 -16.80
CA ARG A 136 -13.13 -2.77 -16.77
C ARG A 136 -13.09 -3.99 -15.87
N SER A 137 -13.77 -3.91 -14.74
CA SER A 137 -13.66 -4.89 -13.65
C SER A 137 -14.93 -4.94 -12.81
N LYS A 138 -15.15 -6.07 -12.11
CA LYS A 138 -16.28 -6.27 -11.21
C LYS A 138 -15.84 -7.12 -10.02
N PHE A 139 -16.26 -6.73 -8.82
CA PHE A 139 -16.01 -7.47 -7.58
C PHE A 139 -17.21 -7.38 -6.66
N ASN A 140 -17.68 -8.52 -6.13
CA ASN A 140 -18.84 -8.62 -5.23
C ASN A 140 -20.07 -7.83 -5.75
N GLY A 141 -20.39 -7.97 -7.04
CA GLY A 141 -21.52 -7.30 -7.67
C GLY A 141 -21.27 -5.84 -8.08
N ARG A 142 -20.20 -5.18 -7.62
CA ARG A 142 -19.86 -3.79 -7.94
C ARG A 142 -18.90 -3.71 -9.12
N SER A 143 -19.22 -2.88 -10.11
CA SER A 143 -18.35 -2.59 -11.26
C SER A 143 -17.35 -1.48 -10.94
N ASN A 144 -16.26 -1.40 -11.74
CA ASN A 144 -15.26 -0.34 -11.65
C ASN A 144 -14.46 -0.37 -10.34
N CYS A 145 -13.71 -1.46 -10.14
CA CYS A 145 -12.93 -1.71 -8.91
C CYS A 145 -11.97 -0.57 -8.54
N ASN A 146 -11.48 0.22 -9.48
CA ASN A 146 -10.69 1.43 -9.19
C ASN A 146 -11.39 2.42 -8.24
N SER A 147 -12.70 2.35 -8.11
CA SER A 147 -13.48 3.30 -7.29
C SER A 147 -13.65 2.85 -5.84
N PHE A 148 -13.18 1.66 -5.47
CA PHE A 148 -13.36 1.14 -4.12
C PHE A 148 -12.34 0.07 -3.70
N LEU A 149 -11.38 -0.32 -4.54
CA LEU A 149 -10.29 -1.22 -4.20
C LEU A 149 -8.94 -0.53 -4.42
N LEU A 150 -8.00 -0.84 -3.54
CA LEU A 150 -6.59 -0.51 -3.74
C LEU A 150 -5.98 -1.43 -4.81
N GLY A 151 -4.90 -1.00 -5.44
CA GLY A 151 -4.08 -1.84 -6.32
C GLY A 151 -2.69 -2.03 -5.72
N LEU A 152 -2.30 -3.26 -5.41
CA LEU A 152 -0.96 -3.65 -5.00
C LEU A 152 -0.35 -4.52 -6.09
N SER A 153 0.82 -4.15 -6.59
CA SER A 153 1.49 -4.88 -7.67
C SER A 153 2.81 -5.48 -7.19
N PHE A 154 3.14 -6.65 -7.73
CA PHE A 154 4.48 -7.24 -7.62
C PHE A 154 5.25 -6.97 -8.91
N SER A 155 6.57 -6.79 -8.83
CA SER A 155 7.42 -6.65 -10.02
C SER A 155 7.55 -7.98 -10.76
N GLY A 156 7.82 -7.94 -12.06
CA GLY A 156 7.94 -9.13 -12.91
C GLY A 156 6.62 -9.82 -13.22
N ASP A 157 6.71 -11.06 -13.69
CA ASP A 157 5.57 -11.93 -14.04
C ASP A 157 5.43 -13.07 -13.01
N THR A 158 4.53 -12.90 -12.05
CA THR A 158 4.28 -13.87 -10.98
C THR A 158 3.55 -15.13 -11.45
N ASN A 159 3.05 -15.17 -12.68
CA ASN A 159 2.49 -16.41 -13.25
C ASN A 159 3.61 -17.37 -13.68
N ASN A 160 4.82 -16.85 -13.95
CA ASN A 160 5.99 -17.62 -14.37
C ASN A 160 7.07 -17.76 -13.30
N ARG A 161 6.89 -17.14 -12.14
CA ARG A 161 7.76 -17.28 -10.97
C ARG A 161 6.95 -17.28 -9.67
N GLU A 162 7.53 -17.78 -8.63
CA GLU A 162 6.96 -17.63 -7.29
C GLU A 162 7.29 -16.25 -6.69
N LEU A 163 6.45 -15.78 -5.80
CA LEU A 163 6.79 -14.65 -4.94
C LEU A 163 7.92 -15.05 -3.99
N THR A 164 8.84 -14.15 -3.75
CA THR A 164 9.85 -14.33 -2.70
C THR A 164 9.20 -14.14 -1.32
N ASP A 165 9.86 -14.62 -0.26
CA ASP A 165 9.42 -14.39 1.10
C ASP A 165 9.42 -12.89 1.43
N ALA A 166 10.39 -12.14 0.89
CA ALA A 166 10.47 -10.69 1.03
C ALA A 166 9.28 -9.96 0.38
N GLU A 167 8.85 -10.37 -0.82
CA GLU A 167 7.66 -9.81 -1.46
C GLU A 167 6.41 -10.08 -0.64
N VAL A 168 6.27 -11.30 -0.11
CA VAL A 168 5.11 -11.69 0.70
C VAL A 168 5.11 -10.92 2.02
N GLY A 169 6.23 -10.88 2.74
CA GLY A 169 6.36 -10.12 3.98
C GLY A 169 6.09 -8.63 3.79
N SER A 170 6.63 -8.02 2.70
CA SER A 170 6.36 -6.62 2.36
C SER A 170 4.88 -6.37 2.04
N ALA A 171 4.22 -7.30 1.35
CA ALA A 171 2.78 -7.20 1.08
C ALA A 171 1.96 -7.25 2.37
N VAL A 172 2.29 -8.16 3.30
CA VAL A 172 1.64 -8.28 4.61
C VAL A 172 1.85 -7.01 5.44
N GLU A 173 3.09 -6.52 5.55
CA GLU A 173 3.40 -5.27 6.25
C GLU A 173 2.61 -4.08 5.68
N TRP A 174 2.44 -4.02 4.35
CA TRP A 174 1.66 -2.98 3.70
C TRP A 174 0.15 -3.14 3.92
N LEU A 175 -0.37 -4.36 3.98
CA LEU A 175 -1.80 -4.66 4.08
C LEU A 175 -2.35 -4.55 5.51
N LEU A 176 -1.62 -5.04 6.53
CA LEU A 176 -2.12 -5.15 7.90
C LEU A 176 -2.64 -3.82 8.49
N PRO A 177 -1.93 -2.68 8.36
CA PRO A 177 -2.45 -1.40 8.83
C PRO A 177 -3.75 -0.99 8.14
N ARG A 178 -3.94 -1.39 6.89
CA ARG A 178 -5.11 -1.07 6.08
C ARG A 178 -6.35 -1.85 6.48
N PHE A 179 -6.18 -3.10 6.96
CA PHE A 179 -7.28 -3.84 7.57
C PHE A 179 -7.88 -3.08 8.76
N LYS A 180 -7.02 -2.58 9.64
CA LYS A 180 -7.45 -1.78 10.80
C LYS A 180 -8.04 -0.43 10.38
N LYS A 181 -7.32 0.32 9.54
CA LYS A 181 -7.71 1.66 9.10
C LYS A 181 -9.05 1.70 8.39
N TRP A 182 -9.29 0.73 7.50
CA TRP A 182 -10.48 0.73 6.64
C TRP A 182 -11.57 -0.25 7.12
N ASP A 183 -11.37 -0.86 8.29
CA ASP A 183 -12.29 -1.83 8.89
C ASP A 183 -12.61 -2.98 7.92
N TRP A 184 -11.56 -3.56 7.31
CA TRP A 184 -11.74 -4.70 6.41
C TRP A 184 -11.97 -5.99 7.20
N PRO A 185 -12.86 -6.88 6.73
CA PRO A 185 -13.10 -8.17 7.36
C PRO A 185 -11.81 -9.02 7.47
N THR A 186 -11.60 -9.62 8.63
CA THR A 186 -10.44 -10.48 8.91
C THR A 186 -10.49 -11.85 8.25
N ASP A 187 -11.63 -12.19 7.59
CA ASP A 187 -11.78 -13.41 6.78
C ASP A 187 -11.03 -13.32 5.44
N LEU A 188 -10.36 -12.20 5.16
CA LEU A 188 -9.59 -11.91 3.95
C LEU A 188 -10.43 -11.87 2.65
N SER A 189 -11.77 -11.85 2.76
CA SER A 189 -12.70 -11.81 1.61
C SER A 189 -12.61 -10.53 0.77
N THR A 190 -11.87 -9.54 1.26
CA THR A 190 -11.62 -8.25 0.57
C THR A 190 -10.36 -8.23 -0.28
N ILE A 191 -9.57 -9.31 -0.26
CA ILE A 191 -8.39 -9.48 -1.11
C ILE A 191 -8.78 -10.28 -2.34
N THR A 192 -8.48 -9.74 -3.51
CA THR A 192 -8.79 -10.38 -4.80
C THR A 192 -7.63 -10.19 -5.78
N THR A 193 -7.74 -10.79 -6.96
CA THR A 193 -6.72 -10.68 -8.03
C THR A 193 -7.29 -9.98 -9.26
N HIS A 194 -6.41 -9.45 -10.11
CA HIS A 194 -6.84 -8.84 -11.35
C HIS A 194 -7.54 -9.83 -12.28
N SER A 195 -7.09 -11.09 -12.30
CA SER A 195 -7.75 -12.18 -13.04
C SER A 195 -9.17 -12.43 -12.56
N GLN A 196 -9.44 -12.37 -11.25
CA GLN A 196 -10.76 -12.57 -10.66
C GLN A 196 -11.71 -11.40 -10.95
N VAL A 197 -11.23 -10.15 -10.86
CA VAL A 197 -12.08 -8.98 -11.12
C VAL A 197 -12.27 -8.65 -12.59
N SER A 198 -11.45 -9.25 -13.49
CA SER A 198 -11.49 -9.05 -14.94
C SER A 198 -11.30 -10.35 -15.72
N PRO A 199 -12.13 -11.37 -15.48
CA PRO A 199 -11.97 -12.68 -16.08
C PRO A 199 -12.00 -12.60 -17.61
N GLY A 200 -11.15 -13.42 -18.27
CA GLY A 200 -11.00 -13.44 -19.72
C GLY A 200 -10.27 -12.25 -20.33
N ARG A 201 -9.98 -11.22 -19.55
CA ARG A 201 -9.20 -10.03 -19.98
C ARG A 201 -7.83 -9.95 -19.31
N LYS A 202 -7.72 -10.45 -18.09
CA LYS A 202 -6.52 -10.41 -17.25
C LYS A 202 -6.24 -11.77 -16.64
N ASN A 203 -4.96 -12.06 -16.43
CA ASN A 203 -4.47 -13.32 -15.86
C ASN A 203 -3.58 -13.12 -14.62
N ASP A 204 -3.36 -11.88 -14.22
CA ASP A 204 -2.56 -11.52 -13.05
C ASP A 204 -3.44 -11.40 -11.78
N VAL A 205 -3.04 -11.87 -10.65
CA VAL A 205 -1.97 -12.83 -10.38
C VAL A 205 -2.57 -14.24 -10.36
N ASP A 206 -1.73 -15.29 -10.49
CA ASP A 206 -2.20 -16.67 -10.41
C ASP A 206 -2.56 -17.08 -8.97
N ALA A 207 -3.14 -18.28 -8.83
CA ALA A 207 -3.57 -18.80 -7.53
C ALA A 207 -2.39 -19.05 -6.57
N ARG A 208 -1.16 -19.33 -7.07
CA ARG A 208 0.01 -19.57 -6.23
C ARG A 208 0.41 -18.27 -5.53
N ALA A 209 0.59 -17.18 -6.29
CA ALA A 209 0.94 -15.87 -5.75
C ALA A 209 -0.14 -15.37 -4.78
N TYR A 210 -1.42 -15.51 -5.13
CA TYR A 210 -2.54 -15.17 -4.25
C TYR A 210 -2.48 -15.96 -2.93
N ASN A 211 -2.39 -17.28 -3.01
CA ASN A 211 -2.41 -18.15 -1.83
C ASN A 211 -1.22 -17.90 -0.90
N ARG A 212 -0.05 -17.55 -1.43
CA ARG A 212 1.10 -17.18 -0.61
C ARG A 212 0.81 -15.97 0.28
N VAL A 213 0.25 -14.90 -0.28
CA VAL A 213 -0.13 -13.70 0.48
C VAL A 213 -1.24 -14.02 1.50
N ILE A 214 -2.27 -14.79 1.10
CA ILE A 214 -3.36 -15.17 2.00
C ILE A 214 -2.89 -16.06 3.16
N THR A 215 -1.96 -16.97 2.91
CA THR A 215 -1.42 -17.86 3.95
C THR A 215 -0.64 -17.08 5.01
N GLU A 216 0.15 -16.09 4.59
CA GLU A 216 0.95 -15.27 5.49
C GLU A 216 0.12 -14.26 6.30
N LEU A 217 -1.06 -13.86 5.80
CA LEU A 217 -2.00 -12.97 6.50
C LEU A 217 -2.85 -13.69 7.55
N ARG A 218 -2.83 -15.03 7.61
CA ARG A 218 -3.62 -15.84 8.57
C ARG A 218 -2.88 -16.08 9.86
#